data_258808488c379764f79e4629165e97dc
#
_entry.id   258808488c379764f79e4629165e97dc
#
_cell.length_a   1.000
_cell.length_b   1.000
_cell.length_c   1.000
_cell.angle_alpha   90.00
_cell.angle_beta   90.00
_cell.angle_gamma   90.00
#
_symmetry.space_group_name_H-M   'P 1'
#
loop_
_entity.id
_entity.type
_entity.pdbx_description
1 polymer ?
#
loop_
_entity_poly.entity_id
_entity_poly.type
_entity_poly.pdbx_seq_one_letter_code
_entity_poly.pdbx_strand_id
1 'polypeptide(L)'
;MLNNKGFDFWAGDYDKTVGISDEENTYPFAGYKKVLWFIFQTIMRAGNAVVLDIGFGTGTLTTKLYERGCSIYGQDFSSRMIALASEKMPNAQLYQGDFSKGLVEPLRNFRYDYIVATYSLHHLTDAQKSNFLLDLRNYLKENGKIIIGDVAFETRKDLEECKLKAGAVSYTHLTLPTN
;
A
#
# COMPACT_ATOMS: atom_id res chain seq x y z
N MET A 1 -4.70 15.64 -5.19
CA MET A 1 -4.48 14.60 -4.16
C MET A 1 -5.75 14.51 -3.30
N LEU A 2 -6.34 13.34 -3.09
CA LEU A 2 -7.44 13.17 -2.15
C LEU A 2 -6.93 13.44 -0.74
N ASN A 3 -7.72 14.16 0.05
CA ASN A 3 -7.48 14.30 1.49
C ASN A 3 -8.08 13.11 2.24
N ASN A 4 -7.87 13.02 3.57
CA ASN A 4 -8.40 11.92 4.38
C ASN A 4 -9.91 11.72 4.24
N LYS A 5 -10.71 12.78 4.13
CA LYS A 5 -12.16 12.68 3.94
C LYS A 5 -12.55 12.03 2.61
N GLY A 6 -11.77 12.26 1.55
CA GLY A 6 -11.97 11.61 0.26
C GLY A 6 -11.70 10.11 0.34
N PHE A 7 -10.64 9.68 1.03
CA PHE A 7 -10.37 8.26 1.29
C PHE A 7 -11.44 7.63 2.19
N ASP A 8 -11.90 8.32 3.23
CA ASP A 8 -12.96 7.84 4.12
C ASP A 8 -14.29 7.65 3.37
N PHE A 9 -14.60 8.51 2.40
CA PHE A 9 -15.80 8.38 1.57
C PHE A 9 -15.78 7.08 0.74
N TRP A 10 -14.62 6.71 0.18
CA TRP A 10 -14.47 5.53 -0.68
C TRP A 10 -14.23 4.22 0.06
N ALA A 11 -13.99 4.26 1.37
CA ALA A 11 -13.63 3.05 2.15
C ALA A 11 -14.68 1.91 2.07
N GLY A 12 -15.98 2.25 1.97
CA GLY A 12 -17.06 1.25 1.91
C GLY A 12 -17.12 0.45 0.60
N ASP A 13 -16.73 1.06 -0.52
CA ASP A 13 -16.81 0.48 -1.86
C ASP A 13 -15.43 0.17 -2.46
N TYR A 14 -14.36 0.45 -1.72
CA TYR A 14 -12.99 0.34 -2.21
C TYR A 14 -12.66 -1.05 -2.75
N ASP A 15 -12.92 -2.09 -1.96
CA ASP A 15 -12.62 -3.48 -2.36
C ASP A 15 -13.43 -3.91 -3.60
N LYS A 16 -14.66 -3.42 -3.75
CA LYS A 16 -15.51 -3.70 -4.91
C LYS A 16 -14.96 -3.06 -6.18
N THR A 17 -14.59 -1.79 -6.12
CA THR A 17 -14.04 -1.06 -7.28
C THR A 17 -12.70 -1.66 -7.74
N VAL A 18 -11.83 -2.00 -6.78
CA VAL A 18 -10.56 -2.68 -7.06
C VAL A 18 -10.82 -4.05 -7.70
N GLY A 19 -11.78 -4.82 -7.19
CA GLY A 19 -12.15 -6.12 -7.74
C GLY A 19 -12.59 -6.05 -9.20
N ILE A 20 -13.48 -5.13 -9.54
CA ILE A 20 -13.95 -4.92 -10.93
C ILE A 20 -12.78 -4.55 -11.85
N SER A 21 -11.97 -3.58 -11.46
CA SER A 21 -10.83 -3.14 -12.29
C SER A 21 -9.78 -4.24 -12.50
N ASP A 22 -9.54 -5.10 -11.50
CA ASP A 22 -8.65 -6.25 -11.64
C ASP A 22 -9.25 -7.36 -12.55
N GLU A 23 -10.54 -7.65 -12.43
CA GLU A 23 -11.23 -8.65 -13.27
C GLU A 23 -11.26 -8.23 -14.74
N GLU A 24 -11.49 -6.96 -15.02
CA GLU A 24 -11.46 -6.40 -16.37
C GLU A 24 -10.05 -6.18 -16.90
N ASN A 25 -9.01 -6.40 -16.08
CA ASN A 25 -7.61 -6.10 -16.38
C ASN A 25 -7.41 -4.64 -16.86
N THR A 26 -8.11 -3.72 -16.21
CA THR A 26 -8.12 -2.30 -16.53
C THR A 26 -7.32 -1.48 -15.52
N TYR A 27 -6.83 -0.33 -15.98
CA TYR A 27 -6.19 0.66 -15.10
C TYR A 27 -7.21 1.20 -14.07
N PRO A 28 -6.82 1.47 -12.81
CA PRO A 28 -5.44 1.42 -12.28
C PRO A 28 -5.06 0.07 -11.62
N PHE A 29 -5.94 -0.89 -11.50
CA PHE A 29 -5.73 -2.12 -10.75
C PHE A 29 -5.54 -3.38 -11.59
N ALA A 30 -5.19 -3.22 -12.87
CA ALA A 30 -4.85 -4.35 -13.72
C ALA A 30 -3.78 -5.23 -13.09
N GLY A 31 -4.09 -6.53 -12.89
CA GLY A 31 -3.18 -7.47 -12.27
C GLY A 31 -3.01 -7.33 -10.74
N TYR A 32 -3.88 -6.57 -10.08
CA TYR A 32 -3.85 -6.32 -8.64
C TYR A 32 -3.72 -7.62 -7.82
N LYS A 33 -4.59 -8.59 -8.07
CA LYS A 33 -4.57 -9.88 -7.37
C LYS A 33 -3.26 -10.64 -7.57
N LYS A 34 -2.66 -10.55 -8.78
CA LYS A 34 -1.37 -11.20 -9.07
C LYS A 34 -0.23 -10.57 -8.27
N VAL A 35 -0.21 -9.24 -8.17
CA VAL A 35 0.77 -8.50 -7.37
C VAL A 35 0.65 -8.86 -5.90
N LEU A 36 -0.56 -8.79 -5.32
CA LEU A 36 -0.79 -9.16 -3.93
C LEU A 36 -0.42 -10.63 -3.64
N TRP A 37 -0.76 -11.53 -4.55
CA TRP A 37 -0.42 -12.95 -4.42
C TRP A 37 1.09 -13.19 -4.44
N PHE A 38 1.82 -12.53 -5.33
CA PHE A 38 3.27 -12.62 -5.38
C PHE A 38 3.92 -12.12 -4.07
N ILE A 39 3.45 -10.98 -3.54
CA ILE A 39 3.94 -10.43 -2.27
C ILE A 39 3.60 -11.38 -1.12
N PHE A 40 2.37 -11.86 -1.05
CA PHE A 40 1.93 -12.83 -0.05
C PHE A 40 2.82 -14.09 -0.06
N GLN A 41 3.02 -14.72 -1.22
CA GLN A 41 3.89 -15.89 -1.31
C GLN A 41 5.33 -15.60 -0.90
N THR A 42 5.85 -14.42 -1.25
CA THR A 42 7.22 -14.03 -0.89
C THR A 42 7.39 -13.94 0.63
N ILE A 43 6.43 -13.37 1.33
CA ILE A 43 6.46 -13.24 2.79
C ILE A 43 6.25 -14.62 3.44
N MET A 44 5.32 -15.42 2.96
CA MET A 44 5.00 -16.72 3.54
C MET A 44 6.13 -17.75 3.44
N ARG A 45 7.11 -17.57 2.54
CA ARG A 45 8.33 -18.39 2.50
C ARG A 45 9.21 -18.23 3.76
N ALA A 46 9.11 -17.12 4.44
CA ALA A 46 9.84 -16.85 5.68
C ALA A 46 9.09 -17.35 6.94
N GLY A 47 7.84 -17.83 6.79
CA GLY A 47 7.00 -18.25 7.94
C GLY A 47 6.39 -17.07 8.70
N ASN A 48 6.34 -17.17 10.03
CA ASN A 48 5.77 -16.15 10.90
C ASN A 48 6.64 -14.88 10.92
N ALA A 49 6.35 -13.96 10.02
CA ALA A 49 7.10 -12.72 9.85
C ALA A 49 6.47 -11.55 10.62
N VAL A 50 7.29 -10.59 10.99
CA VAL A 50 6.86 -9.26 11.47
C VAL A 50 6.76 -8.35 10.25
N VAL A 51 5.56 -7.90 9.92
CA VAL A 51 5.25 -7.14 8.70
C VAL A 51 4.72 -5.76 9.05
N LEU A 52 5.30 -4.73 8.44
CA LEU A 52 4.77 -3.37 8.42
C LEU A 52 4.14 -3.09 7.06
N ASP A 53 2.87 -2.67 7.04
CA ASP A 53 2.16 -2.29 5.81
C ASP A 53 1.90 -0.78 5.79
N ILE A 54 2.39 -0.12 4.73
CA ILE A 54 2.28 1.33 4.51
C ILE A 54 1.13 1.61 3.55
N GLY A 55 0.07 2.24 4.07
CA GLY A 55 -1.15 2.46 3.31
C GLY A 55 -1.93 1.18 3.10
N PHE A 56 -2.16 0.43 4.17
CA PHE A 56 -2.77 -0.91 4.15
C PHE A 56 -4.24 -0.94 3.70
N GLY A 57 -4.90 0.22 3.62
CA GLY A 57 -6.30 0.32 3.22
C GLY A 57 -7.23 -0.52 4.10
N THR A 58 -8.10 -1.31 3.48
CA THR A 58 -9.01 -2.26 4.18
C THR A 58 -8.30 -3.55 4.63
N GLY A 59 -6.99 -3.66 4.44
CA GLY A 59 -6.19 -4.80 4.85
C GLY A 59 -6.28 -6.01 3.91
N THR A 60 -6.51 -5.82 2.62
CA THR A 60 -6.70 -6.93 1.66
C THR A 60 -5.53 -7.92 1.64
N LEU A 61 -4.30 -7.44 1.64
CA LEU A 61 -3.09 -8.27 1.75
C LEU A 61 -2.84 -8.69 3.20
N THR A 62 -2.86 -7.73 4.10
CA THR A 62 -2.42 -7.89 5.49
C THR A 62 -3.32 -8.81 6.29
N THR A 63 -4.63 -8.84 6.03
CA THR A 63 -5.55 -9.81 6.66
C THR A 63 -5.14 -11.26 6.34
N LYS A 64 -4.77 -11.54 5.09
CA LYS A 64 -4.32 -12.89 4.71
C LYS A 64 -2.99 -13.28 5.37
N LEU A 65 -2.09 -12.34 5.56
CA LEU A 65 -0.84 -12.56 6.29
C LEU A 65 -1.10 -12.77 7.80
N TYR A 66 -2.00 -11.97 8.37
CA TYR A 66 -2.43 -12.09 9.77
C TYR A 66 -3.04 -13.46 10.07
N GLU A 67 -3.96 -13.94 9.24
CA GLU A 67 -4.59 -15.25 9.34
C GLU A 67 -3.58 -16.42 9.26
N ARG A 68 -2.40 -16.17 8.69
CA ARG A 68 -1.30 -17.14 8.60
C ARG A 68 -0.25 -16.97 9.70
N GLY A 69 -0.53 -16.17 10.72
CA GLY A 69 0.29 -16.02 11.92
C GLY A 69 1.39 -14.96 11.83
N CYS A 70 1.38 -14.10 10.82
CA CYS A 70 2.27 -12.94 10.80
C CYS A 70 1.86 -11.91 11.86
N SER A 71 2.85 -11.26 12.47
CA SER A 71 2.63 -10.10 13.34
C SER A 71 2.49 -8.86 12.49
N ILE A 72 1.30 -8.24 12.50
CA ILE A 72 0.96 -7.13 11.61
C ILE A 72 1.06 -5.80 12.34
N TYR A 73 1.78 -4.90 11.70
CA TYR A 73 1.87 -3.47 12.01
C TYR A 73 1.46 -2.70 10.76
N GLY A 74 0.83 -1.55 10.93
CA GLY A 74 0.41 -0.76 9.76
C GLY A 74 0.19 0.70 10.06
N GLN A 75 0.34 1.52 9.03
CA GLN A 75 0.02 2.95 9.03
C GLN A 75 -0.85 3.26 7.82
N ASP A 76 -1.99 3.89 8.06
CA ASP A 76 -2.87 4.38 7.01
C ASP A 76 -3.35 5.80 7.33
N PHE A 77 -3.69 6.55 6.29
CA PHE A 77 -4.17 7.92 6.43
C PHE A 77 -5.63 8.00 6.84
N SER A 78 -6.44 7.01 6.46
CA SER A 78 -7.88 6.98 6.62
C SER A 78 -8.28 6.25 7.91
N SER A 79 -8.92 6.96 8.83
CA SER A 79 -9.50 6.38 10.05
C SER A 79 -10.53 5.30 9.73
N ARG A 80 -11.29 5.45 8.64
CA ARG A 80 -12.29 4.46 8.20
C ARG A 80 -11.65 3.17 7.68
N MET A 81 -10.55 3.27 6.91
CA MET A 81 -9.79 2.10 6.48
C MET A 81 -9.24 1.32 7.68
N ILE A 82 -8.70 2.05 8.66
CA ILE A 82 -8.19 1.46 9.91
C ILE A 82 -9.30 0.73 10.65
N ALA A 83 -10.48 1.32 10.79
CA ALA A 83 -11.61 0.66 11.45
C ALA A 83 -11.98 -0.67 10.77
N LEU A 84 -12.13 -0.67 9.44
CA LEU A 84 -12.45 -1.88 8.67
C LEU A 84 -11.35 -2.94 8.76
N ALA A 85 -10.09 -2.55 8.75
CA ALA A 85 -8.96 -3.47 8.88
C ALA A 85 -8.86 -4.03 10.32
N SER A 86 -9.12 -3.20 11.34
CA SER A 86 -9.08 -3.62 12.75
C SER A 86 -10.16 -4.67 13.08
N GLU A 87 -11.33 -4.60 12.46
CA GLU A 87 -12.36 -5.63 12.59
C GLU A 87 -11.87 -7.00 12.10
N LYS A 88 -11.06 -7.02 11.03
CA LYS A 88 -10.49 -8.24 10.45
C LYS A 88 -9.25 -8.74 11.20
N MET A 89 -8.53 -7.83 11.84
CA MET A 89 -7.22 -8.09 12.47
C MET A 89 -7.16 -7.51 13.89
N PRO A 90 -7.92 -8.05 14.86
CA PRO A 90 -8.09 -7.42 16.20
C PRO A 90 -6.80 -7.29 17.01
N ASN A 91 -5.77 -8.09 16.74
CA ASN A 91 -4.48 -8.02 17.43
C ASN A 91 -3.38 -7.31 16.62
N ALA A 92 -3.71 -6.77 15.44
CA ALA A 92 -2.76 -5.99 14.65
C ALA A 92 -2.53 -4.61 15.29
N GLN A 93 -1.33 -4.07 15.11
CA GLN A 93 -0.94 -2.74 15.58
C GLN A 93 -1.11 -1.73 14.44
N LEU A 94 -2.32 -1.20 14.30
CA LEU A 94 -2.71 -0.29 13.21
C LEU A 94 -2.84 1.14 13.72
N TYR A 95 -2.18 2.08 13.01
CA TYR A 95 -2.11 3.47 13.42
C TYR A 95 -2.51 4.42 12.30
N GLN A 96 -3.20 5.49 12.68
CA GLN A 96 -3.47 6.57 11.75
C GLN A 96 -2.24 7.48 11.59
N GLY A 97 -1.85 7.74 10.34
CA GLY A 97 -0.75 8.65 10.07
C GLY A 97 -0.54 8.94 8.59
N ASP A 98 -0.01 10.11 8.34
CA ASP A 98 0.40 10.56 7.00
C ASP A 98 1.86 10.14 6.76
N PHE A 99 2.06 9.08 5.99
CA PHE A 99 3.40 8.57 5.71
C PHE A 99 4.26 9.50 4.85
N SER A 100 3.69 10.56 4.26
CA SER A 100 4.49 11.63 3.64
C SER A 100 5.36 12.37 4.66
N LYS A 101 5.01 12.24 5.96
CA LYS A 101 5.75 12.80 7.12
C LYS A 101 6.60 11.75 7.85
N GLY A 102 6.69 10.53 7.30
CA GLY A 102 7.39 9.40 7.90
C GLY A 102 6.48 8.48 8.73
N LEU A 103 7.10 7.53 9.44
CA LEU A 103 6.37 6.64 10.33
C LEU A 103 5.91 7.37 11.60
N VAL A 104 4.72 7.00 12.09
CA VAL A 104 4.27 7.41 13.42
C VAL A 104 5.16 6.81 14.51
N GLU A 105 5.26 7.52 15.62
CA GLU A 105 6.21 7.20 16.71
C GLU A 105 6.11 5.75 17.21
N PRO A 106 4.91 5.16 17.46
CA PRO A 106 4.83 3.78 17.93
C PRO A 106 5.49 2.76 17.00
N LEU A 107 5.44 2.97 15.67
CA LEU A 107 6.01 2.05 14.68
C LEU A 107 7.54 2.12 14.60
N ARG A 108 8.15 3.21 15.05
CA ARG A 108 9.62 3.39 15.02
C ARG A 108 10.36 2.52 16.05
N ASN A 109 9.64 2.00 17.03
CA ASN A 109 10.21 1.19 18.11
C ASN A 109 10.42 -0.29 17.73
N PHE A 110 9.98 -0.69 16.54
CA PHE A 110 10.06 -2.08 16.08
C PHE A 110 11.05 -2.25 14.92
N ARG A 111 11.36 -3.50 14.63
CA ARG A 111 12.12 -3.92 13.44
C ARG A 111 11.33 -4.99 12.72
N TYR A 112 11.28 -4.87 11.40
CA TYR A 112 10.40 -5.65 10.54
C TYR A 112 11.18 -6.62 9.64
N ASP A 113 10.65 -7.81 9.45
CA ASP A 113 11.15 -8.75 8.45
C ASP A 113 10.77 -8.26 7.05
N TYR A 114 9.58 -7.69 6.94
CA TYR A 114 9.10 -7.09 5.69
C TYR A 114 8.42 -5.74 5.96
N ILE A 115 8.72 -4.79 5.12
CA ILE A 115 7.95 -3.54 5.00
C ILE A 115 7.32 -3.58 3.61
N VAL A 116 6.00 -3.52 3.55
CA VAL A 116 5.25 -3.56 2.30
C VAL A 116 4.54 -2.24 2.05
N ALA A 117 4.43 -1.87 0.78
CA ALA A 117 3.61 -0.75 0.34
C ALA A 117 2.92 -1.16 -0.97
N THR A 118 1.60 -1.33 -0.92
CA THR A 118 0.83 -1.77 -2.08
C THR A 118 -0.15 -0.70 -2.51
N TYR A 119 0.01 -0.20 -3.75
CA TYR A 119 -0.85 0.83 -4.34
C TYR A 119 -1.01 2.09 -3.45
N SER A 120 0.06 2.48 -2.76
CA SER A 120 0.05 3.60 -1.82
C SER A 120 1.14 4.66 -2.08
N LEU A 121 2.32 4.27 -2.54
CA LEU A 121 3.43 5.21 -2.70
C LEU A 121 3.27 6.20 -3.85
N HIS A 122 2.37 5.95 -4.79
CA HIS A 122 2.05 6.92 -5.85
C HIS A 122 1.46 8.24 -5.31
N HIS A 123 1.05 8.29 -4.06
CA HIS A 123 0.63 9.53 -3.39
C HIS A 123 1.80 10.45 -3.00
N LEU A 124 3.03 9.95 -3.03
CA LEU A 124 4.24 10.71 -2.75
C LEU A 124 4.88 11.26 -4.03
N THR A 125 5.52 12.44 -3.91
CA THR A 125 6.47 12.90 -4.94
C THR A 125 7.71 12.01 -4.94
N ASP A 126 8.52 12.05 -6.00
CA ASP A 126 9.72 11.22 -6.08
C ASP A 126 10.75 11.54 -4.98
N ALA A 127 10.91 12.82 -4.66
CA ALA A 127 11.79 13.22 -3.56
C ALA A 127 11.29 12.64 -2.21
N GLN A 128 9.98 12.69 -1.97
CA GLN A 128 9.37 12.09 -0.78
C GLN A 128 9.53 10.57 -0.78
N LYS A 129 9.31 9.87 -1.92
CA LYS A 129 9.52 8.42 -2.03
C LYS A 129 10.95 8.05 -1.67
N SER A 130 11.93 8.73 -2.27
CA SER A 130 13.35 8.45 -2.04
C SER A 130 13.73 8.63 -0.56
N ASN A 131 13.33 9.73 0.03
CA ASN A 131 13.62 10.02 1.45
C ASN A 131 12.92 9.01 2.37
N PHE A 132 11.66 8.70 2.11
CA PHE A 132 10.88 7.76 2.91
C PHE A 132 11.44 6.34 2.83
N LEU A 133 11.83 5.87 1.64
CA LEU A 133 12.44 4.55 1.47
C LEU A 133 13.81 4.46 2.16
N LEU A 134 14.59 5.53 2.16
CA LEU A 134 15.86 5.59 2.91
C LEU A 134 15.60 5.52 4.41
N ASP A 135 14.58 6.22 4.92
CA ASP A 135 14.21 6.16 6.34
C ASP A 135 13.71 4.76 6.73
N LEU A 136 12.86 4.15 5.93
CA LEU A 136 12.31 2.80 6.18
C LEU A 136 13.38 1.72 6.34
N ARG A 137 14.55 1.86 5.71
CA ARG A 137 15.67 0.93 5.87
C ARG A 137 16.15 0.81 7.32
N ASN A 138 16.02 1.89 8.11
CA ASN A 138 16.42 1.89 9.52
C ASN A 138 15.53 1.01 10.40
N TYR A 139 14.36 0.61 9.90
CA TYR A 139 13.40 -0.21 10.63
C TYR A 139 13.37 -1.67 10.16
N LEU A 140 14.24 -2.06 9.25
CA LEU A 140 14.39 -3.46 8.85
C LEU A 140 15.23 -4.25 9.87
N LYS A 141 14.88 -5.50 10.05
CA LYS A 141 15.77 -6.50 10.66
C LYS A 141 16.93 -6.83 9.72
N GLU A 142 17.92 -7.53 10.24
CA GLU A 142 18.95 -8.13 9.39
C GLU A 142 18.28 -9.03 8.33
N ASN A 143 18.64 -8.86 7.07
CA ASN A 143 18.00 -9.52 5.91
C ASN A 143 16.52 -9.14 5.64
N GLY A 144 15.97 -8.16 6.37
CA GLY A 144 14.64 -7.63 6.11
C GLY A 144 14.53 -6.97 4.72
N LYS A 145 13.33 -6.92 4.18
CA LYS A 145 13.08 -6.44 2.81
C LYS A 145 11.94 -5.43 2.76
N ILE A 146 12.11 -4.43 1.89
CA ILE A 146 11.01 -3.55 1.46
C ILE A 146 10.46 -4.12 0.16
N ILE A 147 9.14 -4.35 0.08
CA ILE A 147 8.46 -4.83 -1.12
C ILE A 147 7.42 -3.81 -1.53
N ILE A 148 7.53 -3.31 -2.74
CA ILE A 148 6.62 -2.32 -3.30
C ILE A 148 5.85 -2.96 -4.45
N GLY A 149 4.51 -2.89 -4.38
CA GLY A 149 3.61 -3.21 -5.47
C GLY A 149 2.80 -1.98 -5.81
N ASP A 150 3.06 -1.37 -6.96
CA ASP A 150 2.36 -0.15 -7.37
C ASP A 150 2.21 -0.09 -8.88
N VAL A 151 1.39 0.82 -9.38
CA VAL A 151 1.24 1.08 -10.80
C VAL A 151 2.56 1.61 -11.35
N ALA A 152 3.10 0.93 -12.34
CA ALA A 152 4.32 1.32 -13.02
C ALA A 152 4.16 1.23 -14.53
N PHE A 153 4.82 2.13 -15.24
CA PHE A 153 4.88 2.15 -16.70
C PHE A 153 6.35 2.16 -17.11
N GLU A 154 6.67 1.46 -18.17
CA GLU A 154 8.04 1.38 -18.70
C GLU A 154 8.51 2.75 -19.20
N THR A 155 7.61 3.50 -19.84
CA THR A 155 7.90 4.85 -20.35
C THR A 155 6.81 5.85 -19.97
N ARG A 156 7.17 7.14 -20.01
CA ARG A 156 6.19 8.23 -19.88
C ARG A 156 5.11 8.17 -20.96
N LYS A 157 5.46 7.74 -22.16
CA LYS A 157 4.53 7.60 -23.29
C LYS A 157 3.46 6.57 -22.95
N ASP A 158 3.83 5.41 -22.42
CA ASP A 158 2.87 4.35 -22.06
C ASP A 158 1.89 4.83 -21.00
N LEU A 159 2.37 5.61 -20.03
CA LEU A 159 1.49 6.23 -19.05
C LEU A 159 0.51 7.23 -19.69
N GLU A 160 0.98 8.12 -20.57
CA GLU A 160 0.11 9.11 -21.22
C GLU A 160 -0.94 8.41 -22.13
N GLU A 161 -0.54 7.36 -22.86
CA GLU A 161 -1.47 6.53 -23.64
C GLU A 161 -2.51 5.83 -22.75
N CYS A 162 -2.09 5.30 -21.61
CA CYS A 162 -3.00 4.70 -20.64
C CYS A 162 -3.99 5.73 -20.08
N LYS A 163 -3.53 6.91 -19.74
CA LYS A 163 -4.38 8.02 -19.31
C LYS A 163 -5.44 8.38 -20.35
N LEU A 164 -5.04 8.52 -21.60
CA LEU A 164 -5.96 8.84 -22.70
C LEU A 164 -7.05 7.76 -22.87
N LYS A 165 -6.69 6.48 -22.73
CA LYS A 165 -7.63 5.35 -22.82
C LYS A 165 -8.58 5.27 -21.63
N ALA A 166 -8.09 5.57 -20.43
CA ALA A 166 -8.88 5.47 -19.19
C ALA A 166 -9.89 6.62 -18.99
N GLY A 167 -9.79 7.71 -19.76
CA GLY A 167 -10.69 8.86 -19.66
C GLY A 167 -10.47 9.72 -18.41
N ALA A 168 -11.20 10.82 -18.28
CA ALA A 168 -10.99 11.86 -17.26
C ALA A 168 -11.21 11.42 -15.78
N VAL A 169 -11.81 10.27 -15.55
CA VAL A 169 -12.18 9.80 -14.20
C VAL A 169 -10.97 9.33 -13.37
N SER A 170 -9.85 9.03 -14.03
CA SER A 170 -8.71 8.33 -13.42
C SER A 170 -7.57 9.24 -12.91
N TYR A 171 -7.64 10.56 -13.08
CA TYR A 171 -6.42 11.39 -13.03
C TYR A 171 -6.06 12.01 -11.70
N THR A 172 -6.84 11.81 -10.66
CA THR A 172 -6.60 12.48 -9.38
C THR A 172 -5.45 11.88 -8.57
N HIS A 173 -4.86 10.76 -8.99
CA HIS A 173 -3.98 9.97 -8.11
C HIS A 173 -2.56 9.66 -8.64
N LEU A 174 -2.23 10.02 -9.87
CA LEU A 174 -0.89 9.76 -10.40
C LEU A 174 -0.10 11.06 -10.57
N THR A 175 0.79 11.31 -9.64
CA THR A 175 1.90 12.24 -9.86
C THR A 175 3.08 11.45 -10.41
N LEU A 176 3.48 11.76 -11.63
CA LEU A 176 4.73 11.26 -12.21
C LEU A 176 5.93 11.98 -11.64
N PRO A 177 7.10 11.30 -11.65
CA PRO A 177 8.37 11.97 -11.51
C PRO A 177 8.50 13.09 -12.56
N THR A 178 8.71 14.30 -12.10
CA THR A 178 9.22 15.37 -12.95
C THR A 178 10.74 15.28 -12.89
N ASN A 179 11.33 14.86 -14.02
CA ASN A 179 12.76 15.08 -14.22
C ASN A 179 13.04 16.57 -14.27
#